data_c80690a92fd4453fe692b1e844b5236b
#
_entry.id   c80690a92fd4453fe692b1e844b5236b
#
_cell.length_a   1.000
_cell.length_b   1.000
_cell.length_c   1.000
_cell.angle_alpha   90.00
_cell.angle_beta   90.00
_cell.angle_gamma   90.00
#
_symmetry.space_group_name_H-M   'P 1'
#
loop_
_entity.id
_entity.type
_entity.pdbx_description
1 polymer ?
#
loop_
_entity_poly.entity_id
_entity_poly.type
_entity_poly.pdbx_seq_one_letter_code
_entity_poly.pdbx_strand_id
1 'polypeptide(L)'
;MSMFEDLPVNVGIIYEGERIRGRDMQVELGGPREEHKFELVRSISLDEIVDGKVTVIGKDLSELPVGTNSPFGIIISVAGKELETDLEGVIERRLHEYVNFVEGFMHLNQRYDIHLRLNKKSYEKGLNSFKVLGEILMRLYKSEMSFIEKIQVTFITDPEKVKEEYEQAIKIYEHRDSRARGMNDSDVDVFYGCSLCQSFAPTHLCVITPQRYANCGAISWFDGRATSKVDPKGPVFEIPVGECIDENTGEYVGVNKVIREKSLGEIERVQLYTAFGYPHTSCGCFEGCAFYIPELKGYGVLTRSYRGETVNGLDFVTLSDMTAGGRQVDGFHGISIEYMRSPRFLQADGGWERVVWMPKLIKERITGFAPQEMLDKIPTEDDVSNLDDLKVYLKEKDHPIVHTWTEEPESQKEITVPQLELPAELLPIQGLPSGMGFTIILKNAKIKAEKLIIKSNRGK
;
A
#
# COMPACT_ATOMS: atom_id res chain seq x y z
N MET A 1 -28.66 -20.08 -10.53
CA MET A 1 -27.95 -20.43 -9.28
C MET A 1 -26.71 -19.58 -9.20
N SER A 2 -26.48 -18.94 -8.07
CA SER A 2 -25.22 -18.22 -7.84
C SER A 2 -24.07 -19.22 -7.91
N MET A 3 -22.93 -18.84 -8.45
CA MET A 3 -21.73 -19.69 -8.60
C MET A 3 -21.21 -20.25 -7.27
N PHE A 4 -21.67 -19.71 -6.13
CA PHE A 4 -21.17 -19.99 -4.79
C PHE A 4 -22.26 -20.52 -3.82
N GLU A 5 -23.47 -20.87 -4.28
CA GLU A 5 -24.58 -21.33 -3.43
C GLU A 5 -24.30 -22.65 -2.70
N ASP A 6 -23.40 -23.48 -3.23
CA ASP A 6 -22.99 -24.77 -2.66
C ASP A 6 -21.87 -24.64 -1.61
N LEU A 7 -21.38 -23.43 -1.33
CA LEU A 7 -20.30 -23.20 -0.39
C LEU A 7 -20.82 -22.85 1.01
N PRO A 8 -20.03 -23.14 2.08
CA PRO A 8 -20.47 -22.92 3.46
C PRO A 8 -20.50 -21.43 3.87
N VAL A 9 -19.90 -20.55 3.06
CA VAL A 9 -19.79 -19.10 3.31
C VAL A 9 -20.14 -18.31 2.05
N ASN A 10 -20.53 -17.06 2.24
CA ASN A 10 -20.79 -16.17 1.13
C ASN A 10 -19.49 -15.66 0.49
N VAL A 11 -19.57 -15.32 -0.80
CA VAL A 11 -18.47 -14.76 -1.56
C VAL A 11 -18.97 -13.52 -2.32
N GLY A 12 -18.29 -12.39 -2.16
CA GLY A 12 -18.63 -11.16 -2.85
C GLY A 12 -17.88 -9.95 -2.33
N ILE A 13 -17.86 -8.91 -3.14
CA ILE A 13 -17.16 -7.63 -2.89
C ILE A 13 -17.57 -6.95 -1.57
N ILE A 14 -18.75 -7.23 -1.05
CA ILE A 14 -19.24 -6.63 0.20
C ILE A 14 -18.42 -7.02 1.43
N TYR A 15 -17.63 -8.08 1.35
CA TYR A 15 -16.75 -8.56 2.42
C TYR A 15 -15.37 -7.90 2.38
N GLU A 16 -15.03 -7.21 1.29
CA GLU A 16 -13.80 -6.45 1.19
C GLU A 16 -13.76 -5.36 2.27
N GLY A 17 -12.67 -5.35 3.05
CA GLY A 17 -12.53 -4.44 4.20
C GLY A 17 -13.06 -4.98 5.51
N GLU A 18 -13.58 -6.22 5.59
CA GLU A 18 -13.89 -6.88 6.85
C GLU A 18 -12.64 -6.90 7.76
N ARG A 19 -12.80 -6.43 9.01
CA ARG A 19 -11.70 -6.34 9.97
C ARG A 19 -11.80 -7.45 11.01
N ILE A 20 -10.91 -8.43 10.92
CA ILE A 20 -10.81 -9.55 11.88
C ILE A 20 -9.77 -9.20 12.94
N ARG A 21 -10.25 -8.97 14.18
CA ARG A 21 -9.40 -8.66 15.34
C ARG A 21 -8.98 -9.94 16.06
N GLY A 22 -7.92 -9.87 16.86
CA GLY A 22 -7.36 -11.04 17.55
C GLY A 22 -8.38 -11.86 18.36
N ARG A 23 -9.35 -11.23 19.02
CA ARG A 23 -10.42 -11.93 19.79
C ARG A 23 -11.38 -12.77 18.92
N ASP A 24 -11.57 -12.33 17.68
CA ASP A 24 -12.51 -12.94 16.73
C ASP A 24 -11.78 -13.90 15.76
N MET A 25 -10.47 -13.98 15.87
CA MET A 25 -9.58 -14.72 14.98
C MET A 25 -9.54 -16.18 15.35
N GLN A 26 -9.79 -17.06 14.40
CA GLN A 26 -9.60 -18.50 14.51
C GLN A 26 -8.17 -18.90 14.17
N VAL A 27 -7.67 -18.44 13.03
CA VAL A 27 -6.34 -18.77 12.50
C VAL A 27 -5.69 -17.50 11.96
N GLU A 28 -4.39 -17.36 12.16
CA GLU A 28 -3.53 -16.38 11.53
C GLU A 28 -2.46 -17.10 10.71
N LEU A 29 -2.28 -16.71 9.45
CA LEU A 29 -1.39 -17.36 8.50
C LEU A 29 -0.39 -16.34 7.97
N GLY A 30 0.90 -16.68 8.01
CA GLY A 30 1.95 -15.72 7.66
C GLY A 30 1.96 -14.51 8.60
N GLY A 31 2.14 -13.32 8.06
CA GLY A 31 2.15 -12.07 8.84
C GLY A 31 3.51 -11.78 9.50
N PRO A 32 3.59 -10.72 10.32
CA PRO A 32 4.87 -10.16 10.78
C PRO A 32 5.64 -11.04 11.77
N ARG A 33 4.98 -12.04 12.35
CA ARG A 33 5.62 -12.97 13.30
C ARG A 33 6.29 -14.17 12.64
N GLU A 34 6.02 -14.40 11.36
CA GLU A 34 6.65 -15.43 10.56
C GLU A 34 7.79 -14.84 9.75
N GLU A 35 8.96 -15.44 9.82
CA GLU A 35 10.13 -15.04 9.05
C GLU A 35 9.95 -15.40 7.56
N HIS A 36 9.48 -16.61 7.29
CA HIS A 36 9.27 -17.12 5.94
C HIS A 36 7.77 -17.26 5.66
N LYS A 37 7.29 -16.55 4.66
CA LYS A 37 5.90 -16.55 4.21
C LYS A 37 5.83 -15.97 2.81
N PHE A 38 4.93 -16.48 1.96
CA PHE A 38 4.84 -15.98 0.58
C PHE A 38 3.50 -16.32 -0.08
N GLU A 39 3.14 -15.56 -1.08
CA GLU A 39 2.14 -15.89 -2.09
C GLU A 39 2.78 -15.77 -3.48
N LEU A 40 2.59 -16.76 -4.32
CA LEU A 40 3.23 -16.80 -5.64
C LEU A 40 2.25 -17.29 -6.69
N VAL A 41 2.15 -16.55 -7.79
CA VAL A 41 1.51 -17.01 -9.01
C VAL A 41 2.56 -17.43 -10.02
N ARG A 42 2.34 -18.56 -10.69
CA ARG A 42 3.19 -19.07 -11.76
C ARG A 42 2.36 -19.45 -12.97
N SER A 43 2.74 -18.98 -14.14
CA SER A 43 2.26 -19.48 -15.41
C SER A 43 3.06 -20.73 -15.79
N ILE A 44 2.36 -21.82 -16.10
CA ILE A 44 2.96 -23.09 -16.51
C ILE A 44 2.26 -23.60 -17.75
N SER A 45 2.82 -24.63 -18.40
CA SER A 45 2.21 -25.20 -19.60
C SER A 45 0.90 -25.95 -19.30
N LEU A 46 0.01 -25.97 -20.29
CA LEU A 46 -1.30 -26.61 -20.17
C LEU A 46 -1.26 -28.11 -19.87
N ASP A 47 -0.18 -28.79 -20.22
CA ASP A 47 0.06 -30.22 -19.98
C ASP A 47 0.66 -30.51 -18.61
N GLU A 48 1.24 -29.50 -17.93
CA GLU A 48 1.84 -29.65 -16.60
C GLU A 48 0.82 -29.38 -15.46
N ILE A 49 -0.35 -28.86 -15.76
CA ILE A 49 -1.35 -28.44 -14.76
C ILE A 49 -2.52 -29.43 -14.67
N VAL A 50 -2.90 -29.77 -13.45
CA VAL A 50 -4.11 -30.52 -13.14
C VAL A 50 -5.21 -29.55 -12.74
N ASP A 51 -6.14 -29.28 -13.66
CA ASP A 51 -7.20 -28.31 -13.43
C ASP A 51 -8.07 -28.66 -12.22
N GLY A 52 -8.36 -27.66 -11.38
CA GLY A 52 -9.19 -27.83 -10.19
C GLY A 52 -8.50 -28.54 -9.01
N LYS A 53 -7.19 -28.83 -9.09
CA LYS A 53 -6.46 -29.51 -8.01
C LYS A 53 -6.14 -28.54 -6.87
N VAL A 54 -6.49 -28.94 -5.65
CA VAL A 54 -6.02 -28.30 -4.41
C VAL A 54 -5.07 -29.26 -3.70
N THR A 55 -3.89 -28.79 -3.35
CA THR A 55 -2.89 -29.54 -2.60
C THR A 55 -2.61 -28.83 -1.28
N VAL A 56 -2.52 -29.57 -0.17
CA VAL A 56 -2.12 -29.07 1.14
C VAL A 56 -0.84 -29.79 1.55
N ILE A 57 0.20 -29.03 1.87
CA ILE A 57 1.48 -29.54 2.37
C ILE A 57 1.63 -29.06 3.82
N GLY A 58 1.57 -29.99 4.75
CA GLY A 58 1.50 -29.70 6.18
C GLY A 58 0.08 -29.81 6.72
N LYS A 59 -0.29 -28.98 7.70
CA LYS A 59 -1.57 -29.00 8.40
C LYS A 59 -2.66 -28.27 7.63
N ASP A 60 -3.87 -28.82 7.58
CA ASP A 60 -5.06 -28.11 7.08
C ASP A 60 -5.58 -27.10 8.12
N LEU A 61 -6.49 -26.20 7.74
CA LEU A 61 -7.06 -25.16 8.61
C LEU A 61 -7.65 -25.73 9.91
N SER A 62 -8.27 -26.92 9.85
CA SER A 62 -8.85 -27.62 11.01
C SER A 62 -7.81 -28.16 11.99
N GLU A 63 -6.55 -28.30 11.56
CA GLU A 63 -5.46 -28.86 12.37
C GLU A 63 -4.55 -27.76 12.96
N LEU A 64 -4.77 -26.51 12.55
CA LEU A 64 -3.97 -25.38 13.03
C LEU A 64 -4.44 -24.93 14.41
N PRO A 65 -3.51 -24.53 15.30
CA PRO A 65 -3.85 -24.09 16.65
C PRO A 65 -4.69 -22.80 16.64
N VAL A 66 -5.76 -22.78 17.44
CA VAL A 66 -6.68 -21.64 17.53
C VAL A 66 -5.98 -20.41 18.10
N GLY A 67 -6.16 -19.24 17.44
CA GLY A 67 -5.64 -17.96 17.90
C GLY A 67 -4.13 -17.80 17.79
N THR A 68 -3.43 -18.77 17.18
CA THR A 68 -1.98 -18.71 16.98
C THR A 68 -1.63 -18.35 15.54
N ASN A 69 -0.40 -17.90 15.36
CA ASN A 69 0.21 -17.67 14.06
C ASN A 69 0.80 -18.98 13.52
N SER A 70 0.75 -19.17 12.22
CA SER A 70 1.30 -20.33 11.53
C SER A 70 2.10 -19.93 10.29
N PRO A 71 3.20 -20.61 9.98
CA PRO A 71 3.92 -20.43 8.72
C PRO A 71 2.96 -20.65 7.54
N PHE A 72 3.16 -19.89 6.45
CA PHE A 72 2.24 -19.98 5.34
C PHE A 72 2.89 -19.64 3.99
N GLY A 73 2.63 -20.51 3.03
CA GLY A 73 2.88 -20.28 1.62
C GLY A 73 1.67 -20.65 0.79
N ILE A 74 1.41 -19.90 -0.28
CA ILE A 74 0.42 -20.25 -1.29
C ILE A 74 1.04 -20.13 -2.68
N ILE A 75 0.87 -21.19 -3.49
CA ILE A 75 1.27 -21.21 -4.89
C ILE A 75 0.02 -21.42 -5.74
N ILE A 76 -0.25 -20.49 -6.64
CA ILE A 76 -1.29 -20.59 -7.64
C ILE A 76 -0.63 -20.81 -8.98
N SER A 77 -0.79 -21.99 -9.55
CA SER A 77 -0.33 -22.30 -10.90
C SER A 77 -1.48 -22.13 -11.88
N VAL A 78 -1.24 -21.38 -12.94
CA VAL A 78 -2.24 -21.07 -13.97
C VAL A 78 -1.72 -21.43 -15.35
N ALA A 79 -2.60 -21.79 -16.25
CA ALA A 79 -2.28 -22.06 -17.66
C ALA A 79 -3.41 -21.60 -18.58
N GLY A 80 -3.06 -21.16 -19.76
CA GLY A 80 -3.97 -20.73 -20.81
C GLY A 80 -3.18 -20.41 -22.09
N LYS A 81 -3.83 -20.43 -23.23
CA LYS A 81 -3.17 -20.20 -24.55
C LYS A 81 -2.61 -18.79 -24.71
N GLU A 82 -3.25 -17.81 -24.08
CA GLU A 82 -2.86 -16.40 -24.12
C GLU A 82 -2.10 -15.99 -22.85
N LEU A 83 -1.80 -16.96 -21.98
CA LEU A 83 -1.19 -16.69 -20.69
C LEU A 83 0.32 -16.69 -20.83
N GLU A 84 0.94 -15.61 -20.40
CA GLU A 84 2.39 -15.40 -20.39
C GLU A 84 2.86 -14.93 -19.00
N THR A 85 4.17 -15.00 -18.73
CA THR A 85 4.75 -14.63 -17.44
C THR A 85 4.50 -13.17 -17.04
N ASP A 86 4.32 -12.28 -18.01
CA ASP A 86 4.00 -10.87 -17.78
C ASP A 86 2.58 -10.66 -17.21
N LEU A 87 1.73 -11.68 -17.17
CA LEU A 87 0.41 -11.62 -16.52
C LEU A 87 0.45 -12.02 -15.03
N GLU A 88 1.53 -12.65 -14.58
CA GLU A 88 1.60 -13.22 -13.23
C GLU A 88 1.43 -12.16 -12.12
N GLY A 89 1.99 -10.96 -12.29
CA GLY A 89 1.89 -9.89 -11.30
C GLY A 89 0.45 -9.40 -11.09
N VAL A 90 -0.33 -9.28 -12.16
CA VAL A 90 -1.75 -8.89 -12.06
C VAL A 90 -2.59 -10.01 -11.46
N ILE A 91 -2.37 -11.26 -11.87
CA ILE A 91 -3.05 -12.43 -11.30
C ILE A 91 -2.75 -12.53 -9.79
N GLU A 92 -1.49 -12.31 -9.39
CA GLU A 92 -1.08 -12.30 -7.98
C GLU A 92 -1.76 -11.17 -7.19
N ARG A 93 -1.86 -9.97 -7.76
CA ARG A 93 -2.58 -8.86 -7.13
C ARG A 93 -4.06 -9.17 -6.90
N ARG A 94 -4.70 -9.90 -7.83
CA ARG A 94 -6.10 -10.34 -7.69
C ARG A 94 -6.32 -11.29 -6.52
N LEU A 95 -5.31 -12.05 -6.10
CA LEU A 95 -5.41 -12.92 -4.93
C LEU A 95 -5.80 -12.12 -3.67
N HIS A 96 -5.23 -10.92 -3.50
CA HIS A 96 -5.59 -10.03 -2.40
C HIS A 96 -7.09 -9.70 -2.37
N GLU A 97 -7.68 -9.40 -3.51
CA GLU A 97 -9.10 -9.11 -3.62
C GLU A 97 -9.96 -10.36 -3.40
N TYR A 98 -9.60 -11.44 -4.08
CA TYR A 98 -10.41 -12.67 -4.04
C TYR A 98 -10.45 -13.30 -2.65
N VAL A 99 -9.37 -13.27 -1.90
CA VAL A 99 -9.40 -13.70 -0.48
C VAL A 99 -10.27 -12.77 0.34
N ASN A 100 -10.20 -11.45 0.12
CA ASN A 100 -11.04 -10.47 0.82
C ASN A 100 -12.53 -10.52 0.41
N PHE A 101 -12.87 -11.15 -0.71
CA PHE A 101 -14.27 -11.39 -1.08
C PHE A 101 -14.89 -12.59 -0.34
N VAL A 102 -14.10 -13.41 0.36
CA VAL A 102 -14.59 -14.56 1.12
C VAL A 102 -15.04 -14.12 2.51
N GLU A 103 -16.34 -14.34 2.83
CA GLU A 103 -16.87 -14.04 4.16
C GLU A 103 -16.00 -14.67 5.25
N GLY A 104 -15.41 -13.84 6.10
CA GLY A 104 -14.60 -14.27 7.23
C GLY A 104 -13.12 -14.46 6.97
N PHE A 105 -12.63 -14.19 5.77
CA PHE A 105 -11.21 -14.00 5.51
C PHE A 105 -10.83 -12.54 5.44
N MET A 106 -9.60 -12.23 5.85
CA MET A 106 -8.96 -10.93 5.69
C MET A 106 -7.54 -11.13 5.19
N HIS A 107 -7.23 -10.60 4.02
CA HIS A 107 -5.91 -10.59 3.43
C HIS A 107 -5.32 -9.17 3.57
N LEU A 108 -4.23 -9.05 4.30
CA LEU A 108 -3.63 -7.77 4.70
C LEU A 108 -2.45 -7.35 3.83
N ASN A 109 -1.52 -8.26 3.61
CA ASN A 109 -0.27 -8.01 2.92
C ASN A 109 -0.04 -9.04 1.82
N GLN A 110 0.79 -8.70 0.84
CA GLN A 110 1.01 -9.46 -0.38
C GLN A 110 2.44 -9.99 -0.47
N ARG A 111 2.67 -10.91 -1.44
CA ARG A 111 3.98 -11.48 -1.77
C ARG A 111 4.65 -12.08 -0.52
N TYR A 112 5.93 -11.75 -0.30
CA TYR A 112 6.74 -12.17 0.85
C TYR A 112 6.29 -11.61 2.21
N ASP A 113 5.25 -10.79 2.21
CA ASP A 113 4.63 -10.25 3.42
C ASP A 113 3.22 -10.78 3.67
N ILE A 114 2.79 -11.81 2.95
CA ILE A 114 1.42 -12.34 3.05
C ILE A 114 0.98 -12.49 4.49
N HIS A 115 -0.23 -12.03 4.78
CA HIS A 115 -0.83 -12.08 6.09
C HIS A 115 -2.33 -12.28 5.97
N LEU A 116 -2.79 -13.47 6.32
CA LEU A 116 -4.21 -13.81 6.30
C LEU A 116 -4.74 -13.99 7.72
N ARG A 117 -6.01 -13.69 7.89
CA ARG A 117 -6.78 -14.03 9.09
C ARG A 117 -8.11 -14.65 8.71
N LEU A 118 -8.48 -15.71 9.42
CA LEU A 118 -9.80 -16.36 9.34
C LEU A 118 -10.54 -16.12 10.65
N ASN A 119 -11.80 -15.71 10.59
CA ASN A 119 -12.63 -15.54 11.78
C ASN A 119 -13.26 -16.86 12.27
N LYS A 120 -13.62 -16.91 13.57
CA LYS A 120 -14.26 -18.08 14.19
C LYS A 120 -15.61 -18.41 13.58
N LYS A 121 -16.42 -17.39 13.28
CA LYS A 121 -17.78 -17.55 12.77
C LYS A 121 -17.81 -18.30 11.42
N SER A 122 -16.97 -17.92 10.46
CA SER A 122 -16.93 -18.55 9.15
C SER A 122 -16.27 -19.93 9.21
N TYR A 123 -15.28 -20.10 10.10
CA TYR A 123 -14.72 -21.42 10.39
C TYR A 123 -15.79 -22.40 10.89
N GLU A 124 -16.62 -22.00 11.85
CA GLU A 124 -17.72 -22.81 12.38
C GLU A 124 -18.82 -23.11 11.35
N LYS A 125 -19.01 -22.23 10.37
CA LYS A 125 -19.91 -22.47 9.22
C LYS A 125 -19.40 -23.53 8.25
N GLY A 126 -18.14 -23.94 8.34
CA GLY A 126 -17.52 -24.94 7.47
C GLY A 126 -16.36 -24.45 6.61
N LEU A 127 -15.91 -23.17 6.76
CA LEU A 127 -14.69 -22.69 6.13
C LEU A 127 -13.46 -23.13 6.94
N ASN A 128 -13.31 -24.44 7.11
CA ASN A 128 -12.33 -25.08 7.99
C ASN A 128 -11.28 -25.93 7.25
N SER A 129 -11.25 -25.85 5.93
CA SER A 129 -10.29 -26.56 5.08
C SER A 129 -9.76 -25.66 3.97
N PHE A 130 -8.47 -25.75 3.67
CA PHE A 130 -7.87 -25.12 2.51
C PHE A 130 -8.46 -25.59 1.18
N LYS A 131 -9.06 -26.79 1.15
CA LYS A 131 -9.77 -27.25 -0.04
C LYS A 131 -10.94 -26.33 -0.39
N VAL A 132 -11.72 -25.90 0.61
CA VAL A 132 -12.85 -24.97 0.42
C VAL A 132 -12.33 -23.60 -0.08
N LEU A 133 -11.30 -23.05 0.57
CA LEU A 133 -10.69 -21.77 0.12
C LEU A 133 -10.14 -21.89 -1.31
N GLY A 134 -9.42 -22.96 -1.62
CA GLY A 134 -8.85 -23.19 -2.95
C GLY A 134 -9.94 -23.30 -4.03
N GLU A 135 -11.05 -23.95 -3.73
CA GLU A 135 -12.19 -24.05 -4.64
C GLU A 135 -12.82 -22.67 -4.91
N ILE A 136 -13.01 -21.86 -3.88
CA ILE A 136 -13.50 -20.48 -4.01
C ILE A 136 -12.57 -19.65 -4.90
N LEU A 137 -11.27 -19.68 -4.62
CA LEU A 137 -10.28 -18.93 -5.39
C LEU A 137 -10.26 -19.33 -6.86
N MET A 138 -10.27 -20.64 -7.16
CA MET A 138 -10.27 -21.14 -8.53
C MET A 138 -11.52 -20.72 -9.30
N ARG A 139 -12.69 -20.72 -8.66
CA ARG A 139 -13.95 -20.24 -9.28
C ARG A 139 -13.87 -18.74 -9.56
N LEU A 140 -13.37 -17.90 -8.62
CA LEU A 140 -13.18 -16.48 -8.82
C LEU A 140 -12.22 -16.19 -9.98
N TYR A 141 -11.05 -16.81 -9.98
CA TYR A 141 -10.08 -16.62 -11.06
C TYR A 141 -10.64 -16.96 -12.43
N LYS A 142 -11.33 -18.09 -12.57
CA LYS A 142 -11.91 -18.50 -13.86
C LYS A 142 -13.07 -17.62 -14.30
N SER A 143 -13.85 -17.05 -13.38
CA SER A 143 -14.97 -16.17 -13.73
C SER A 143 -14.54 -14.78 -14.14
N GLU A 144 -13.48 -14.26 -13.50
CA GLU A 144 -13.05 -12.87 -13.69
C GLU A 144 -11.91 -12.72 -14.71
N MET A 145 -11.16 -13.81 -14.96
CA MET A 145 -9.98 -13.80 -15.85
C MET A 145 -10.10 -14.92 -16.90
N SER A 146 -10.81 -14.62 -17.97
CA SER A 146 -11.17 -15.59 -19.02
C SER A 146 -9.98 -16.22 -19.75
N PHE A 147 -8.79 -15.61 -19.70
CA PHE A 147 -7.57 -16.14 -20.24
C PHE A 147 -6.93 -17.26 -19.38
N ILE A 148 -7.45 -17.53 -18.16
CA ILE A 148 -7.07 -18.66 -17.32
C ILE A 148 -7.93 -19.88 -17.68
N GLU A 149 -7.37 -20.80 -18.46
CA GLU A 149 -8.07 -22.02 -18.86
C GLU A 149 -8.00 -23.10 -17.78
N LYS A 150 -6.84 -23.25 -17.12
CA LYS A 150 -6.62 -24.21 -16.03
C LYS A 150 -5.96 -23.52 -14.85
N ILE A 151 -6.30 -23.98 -13.65
CA ILE A 151 -5.77 -23.47 -12.39
C ILE A 151 -5.66 -24.57 -11.35
N GLN A 152 -4.57 -24.55 -10.58
CA GLN A 152 -4.39 -25.39 -9.39
C GLN A 152 -3.80 -24.53 -8.27
N VAL A 153 -4.10 -24.90 -7.01
CA VAL A 153 -3.67 -24.17 -5.81
C VAL A 153 -2.95 -25.12 -4.86
N THR A 154 -1.80 -24.69 -4.36
CA THR A 154 -1.05 -25.38 -3.31
C THR A 154 -0.93 -24.50 -2.10
N PHE A 155 -1.42 -24.96 -0.96
CA PHE A 155 -1.25 -24.33 0.35
C PHE A 155 -0.14 -25.06 1.11
N ILE A 156 0.73 -24.32 1.78
CA ILE A 156 1.89 -24.84 2.49
C ILE A 156 1.88 -24.27 3.90
N THR A 157 1.83 -25.14 4.90
CA THR A 157 1.89 -24.82 6.33
C THR A 157 3.00 -25.58 7.05
N ASP A 158 3.72 -26.46 6.33
CA ASP A 158 4.93 -27.10 6.83
C ASP A 158 6.07 -26.07 6.86
N PRO A 159 6.71 -25.80 8.02
CA PRO A 159 7.71 -24.72 8.16
C PRO A 159 8.91 -24.88 7.24
N GLU A 160 9.44 -26.10 7.11
CA GLU A 160 10.63 -26.36 6.28
C GLU A 160 10.30 -26.16 4.80
N LYS A 161 9.11 -26.62 4.38
CA LYS A 161 8.67 -26.45 3.00
C LYS A 161 8.33 -25.00 2.67
N VAL A 162 7.74 -24.24 3.62
CA VAL A 162 7.52 -22.78 3.46
C VAL A 162 8.85 -22.08 3.25
N LYS A 163 9.88 -22.41 4.04
CA LYS A 163 11.22 -21.81 3.90
C LYS A 163 11.86 -22.14 2.54
N GLU A 164 11.82 -23.41 2.12
CA GLU A 164 12.37 -23.84 0.83
C GLU A 164 11.73 -23.09 -0.35
N GLU A 165 10.39 -23.06 -0.38
CA GLU A 165 9.64 -22.42 -1.47
C GLU A 165 9.71 -20.88 -1.40
N TYR A 166 9.87 -20.29 -0.21
CA TYR A 166 10.11 -18.86 -0.03
C TYR A 166 11.37 -18.39 -0.76
N GLU A 167 12.47 -19.15 -0.63
CA GLU A 167 13.73 -18.82 -1.34
C GLU A 167 13.54 -18.83 -2.86
N GLN A 168 12.70 -19.72 -3.38
CA GLN A 168 12.36 -19.74 -4.81
C GLN A 168 11.45 -18.59 -5.19
N ALA A 169 10.45 -18.28 -4.36
CA ALA A 169 9.53 -17.17 -4.57
C ALA A 169 10.28 -15.82 -4.67
N ILE A 170 11.25 -15.58 -3.77
CA ILE A 170 12.09 -14.37 -3.80
C ILE A 170 12.86 -14.23 -5.12
N LYS A 171 13.41 -15.32 -5.65
CA LYS A 171 14.12 -15.31 -6.95
C LYS A 171 13.19 -14.98 -8.12
N ILE A 172 11.96 -15.51 -8.08
CA ILE A 172 10.94 -15.23 -9.09
C ILE A 172 10.48 -13.77 -9.02
N TYR A 173 10.24 -13.23 -7.84
CA TYR A 173 9.91 -11.81 -7.67
C TYR A 173 11.03 -10.92 -8.19
N GLU A 174 12.29 -11.21 -7.81
CA GLU A 174 13.43 -10.44 -8.29
C GLU A 174 13.56 -10.50 -9.81
N HIS A 175 13.36 -11.66 -10.41
CA HIS A 175 13.37 -11.81 -11.88
C HIS A 175 12.27 -10.96 -12.53
N ARG A 176 11.03 -10.99 -12.01
CA ARG A 176 9.94 -10.18 -12.55
C ARG A 176 10.20 -8.69 -12.39
N ASP A 177 10.61 -8.29 -11.20
CA ASP A 177 10.80 -6.89 -10.85
C ASP A 177 12.00 -6.27 -11.58
N SER A 178 13.03 -7.06 -11.90
CA SER A 178 14.21 -6.58 -12.64
C SER A 178 13.95 -6.25 -14.11
N ARG A 179 12.87 -6.74 -14.72
CA ARG A 179 12.59 -6.57 -16.16
C ARG A 179 12.50 -5.11 -16.62
N ALA A 180 11.88 -4.25 -15.82
CA ALA A 180 11.73 -2.83 -16.14
C ALA A 180 12.92 -1.96 -15.72
N ARG A 181 13.89 -2.53 -14.98
CA ARG A 181 15.08 -1.78 -14.55
C ARG A 181 15.93 -1.40 -15.76
N GLY A 182 16.34 -0.16 -15.84
CA GLY A 182 17.11 0.38 -16.96
C GLY A 182 16.26 0.93 -18.11
N MET A 183 14.94 0.79 -18.08
CA MET A 183 14.04 1.54 -18.95
C MET A 183 13.77 2.94 -18.36
N ASN A 184 13.56 3.92 -19.25
CA ASN A 184 13.15 5.26 -18.84
C ASN A 184 11.69 5.52 -19.23
N ASP A 185 11.03 6.39 -18.51
CA ASP A 185 9.65 6.79 -18.83
C ASP A 185 9.55 7.51 -20.18
N SER A 186 10.65 8.15 -20.61
CA SER A 186 10.78 8.78 -21.93
C SER A 186 10.93 7.79 -23.10
N ASP A 187 11.19 6.50 -22.81
CA ASP A 187 11.40 5.49 -23.84
C ASP A 187 10.07 4.88 -24.36
N VAL A 188 8.95 5.28 -23.78
CA VAL A 188 7.62 4.73 -24.08
C VAL A 188 6.57 5.79 -24.34
N ASP A 189 5.65 5.52 -25.26
CA ASP A 189 4.51 6.39 -25.58
C ASP A 189 3.24 6.04 -24.78
N VAL A 190 3.28 4.92 -24.04
CA VAL A 190 2.15 4.39 -23.27
C VAL A 190 2.58 4.05 -21.86
N PHE A 191 1.89 4.62 -20.88
CA PHE A 191 1.86 4.16 -19.50
C PHE A 191 0.64 3.27 -19.27
N TYR A 192 0.51 2.68 -18.09
CA TYR A 192 -0.64 1.86 -17.75
C TYR A 192 -1.35 2.38 -16.51
N GLY A 193 -2.68 2.30 -16.52
CA GLY A 193 -3.52 2.58 -15.37
C GLY A 193 -3.98 1.29 -14.71
N CYS A 194 -4.07 1.29 -13.37
CA CYS A 194 -4.67 0.20 -12.61
C CYS A 194 -5.73 0.75 -11.66
N SER A 195 -6.98 0.30 -11.84
CA SER A 195 -8.14 0.69 -11.04
C SER A 195 -8.66 -0.41 -10.11
N LEU A 196 -7.90 -1.49 -9.89
CA LEU A 196 -8.28 -2.62 -9.06
C LEU A 196 -8.72 -2.22 -7.64
N CYS A 197 -8.12 -1.18 -7.07
CA CYS A 197 -8.44 -0.72 -5.72
C CYS A 197 -9.67 0.19 -5.65
N GLN A 198 -10.37 0.48 -6.74
CA GLN A 198 -11.54 1.38 -6.73
C GLN A 198 -12.77 0.78 -6.04
N SER A 199 -12.76 -0.51 -5.75
CA SER A 199 -13.78 -1.16 -4.91
C SER A 199 -13.91 -0.51 -3.53
N PHE A 200 -12.81 -0.06 -2.95
CA PHE A 200 -12.80 0.61 -1.62
C PHE A 200 -12.17 2.01 -1.62
N ALA A 201 -11.49 2.42 -2.71
CA ALA A 201 -10.94 3.76 -2.91
C ALA A 201 -11.39 4.31 -4.29
N PRO A 202 -12.66 4.75 -4.43
CA PRO A 202 -13.30 4.97 -5.74
C PRO A 202 -12.61 5.96 -6.67
N THR A 203 -11.86 6.93 -6.12
CA THR A 203 -11.13 7.95 -6.90
C THR A 203 -9.66 7.60 -7.15
N HIS A 204 -9.20 6.46 -6.59
CA HIS A 204 -7.82 6.03 -6.77
C HIS A 204 -7.58 5.44 -8.17
N LEU A 205 -6.50 5.89 -8.78
CA LEU A 205 -5.92 5.27 -9.96
C LEU A 205 -4.41 5.15 -9.78
N CYS A 206 -3.86 3.94 -9.82
CA CYS A 206 -2.42 3.78 -9.97
C CYS A 206 -2.00 4.08 -11.41
N VAL A 207 -1.01 4.96 -11.57
CA VAL A 207 -0.29 5.16 -12.83
C VAL A 207 1.01 4.38 -12.75
N ILE A 208 1.24 3.53 -13.74
CA ILE A 208 2.37 2.60 -13.82
C ILE A 208 3.20 2.99 -15.03
N THR A 209 4.45 3.31 -14.77
CA THR A 209 5.45 3.63 -15.79
C THR A 209 6.62 2.65 -15.73
N PRO A 210 7.54 2.62 -16.69
CA PRO A 210 8.78 1.84 -16.57
C PRO A 210 9.53 2.09 -15.25
N GLN A 211 9.55 3.34 -14.78
CA GLN A 211 10.29 3.76 -13.59
C GLN A 211 9.44 3.90 -12.33
N ARG A 212 8.13 3.67 -12.41
CA ARG A 212 7.21 3.71 -11.28
C ARG A 212 6.19 2.57 -11.33
N TYR A 213 6.37 1.58 -10.46
CA TYR A 213 5.44 0.46 -10.30
C TYR A 213 4.14 0.90 -9.62
N ALA A 214 3.12 0.07 -9.71
CA ALA A 214 1.92 0.24 -8.88
C ALA A 214 2.29 0.33 -7.40
N ASN A 215 1.56 1.15 -6.63
CA ASN A 215 1.84 1.37 -5.21
C ASN A 215 1.91 0.07 -4.39
N CYS A 216 1.15 -0.96 -4.78
CA CYS A 216 1.15 -2.27 -4.12
C CYS A 216 2.45 -3.08 -4.30
N GLY A 217 3.30 -2.71 -5.26
CA GLY A 217 4.54 -3.39 -5.58
C GLY A 217 4.39 -4.64 -6.47
N ALA A 218 3.17 -5.01 -6.86
CA ALA A 218 2.93 -6.26 -7.59
C ALA A 218 2.84 -6.10 -9.11
N ILE A 219 2.57 -4.91 -9.63
CA ILE A 219 2.29 -4.66 -11.05
C ILE A 219 3.34 -3.71 -11.63
N SER A 220 4.12 -4.23 -12.56
CA SER A 220 5.09 -3.48 -13.35
C SER A 220 4.47 -2.94 -14.65
N TRP A 221 5.25 -2.15 -15.40
CA TRP A 221 4.87 -1.70 -16.74
C TRP A 221 4.63 -2.89 -17.70
N PHE A 222 5.43 -3.97 -17.59
CA PHE A 222 5.25 -5.18 -18.41
C PHE A 222 3.95 -5.90 -18.08
N ASP A 223 3.61 -6.01 -16.78
CA ASP A 223 2.33 -6.60 -16.36
C ASP A 223 1.14 -5.78 -16.85
N GLY A 224 1.26 -4.45 -16.84
CA GLY A 224 0.26 -3.53 -17.40
C GLY A 224 0.06 -3.75 -18.90
N ARG A 225 1.17 -3.85 -19.64
CA ARG A 225 1.17 -4.10 -21.09
C ARG A 225 0.51 -5.43 -21.46
N ALA A 226 0.90 -6.50 -20.80
CA ALA A 226 0.35 -7.81 -21.07
C ALA A 226 -1.14 -7.88 -20.72
N THR A 227 -1.55 -7.31 -19.59
CA THR A 227 -2.94 -7.35 -19.14
C THR A 227 -3.86 -6.54 -20.04
N SER A 228 -3.47 -5.32 -20.43
CA SER A 228 -4.29 -4.49 -21.31
C SER A 228 -4.48 -5.11 -22.69
N LYS A 229 -3.54 -5.95 -23.15
CA LYS A 229 -3.62 -6.68 -24.41
C LYS A 229 -4.63 -7.83 -24.36
N VAL A 230 -4.66 -8.62 -23.27
CA VAL A 230 -5.57 -9.78 -23.14
C VAL A 230 -6.93 -9.40 -22.60
N ASP A 231 -7.03 -8.31 -21.83
CA ASP A 231 -8.28 -7.77 -21.29
C ASP A 231 -8.37 -6.24 -21.49
N PRO A 232 -8.61 -5.77 -22.74
CA PRO A 232 -8.60 -4.33 -23.05
C PRO A 232 -9.69 -3.50 -22.36
N LYS A 233 -10.70 -4.15 -21.78
CA LYS A 233 -11.80 -3.51 -21.04
C LYS A 233 -11.69 -3.71 -19.52
N GLY A 234 -10.64 -4.36 -19.09
CA GLY A 234 -10.38 -4.70 -17.71
C GLY A 234 -9.94 -3.50 -16.86
N PRO A 235 -9.66 -3.76 -15.59
CA PRO A 235 -9.25 -2.74 -14.63
C PRO A 235 -7.80 -2.25 -14.83
N VAL A 236 -7.02 -2.91 -15.71
CA VAL A 236 -5.67 -2.48 -16.11
C VAL A 236 -5.71 -2.12 -17.59
N PHE A 237 -5.35 -0.89 -17.92
CA PHE A 237 -5.56 -0.33 -19.24
C PHE A 237 -4.47 0.65 -19.67
N GLU A 238 -4.39 0.98 -20.94
CA GLU A 238 -3.42 1.91 -21.53
C GLU A 238 -3.71 3.37 -21.18
N ILE A 239 -2.64 4.12 -20.91
CA ILE A 239 -2.64 5.57 -20.79
C ILE A 239 -1.68 6.11 -21.83
N PRO A 240 -2.16 6.65 -22.97
CA PRO A 240 -1.30 7.38 -23.88
C PRO A 240 -0.64 8.55 -23.15
N VAL A 241 0.70 8.61 -23.15
CA VAL A 241 1.46 9.59 -22.34
C VAL A 241 1.13 11.02 -22.75
N GLY A 242 1.07 11.27 -24.05
CA GLY A 242 0.85 12.62 -24.59
C GLY A 242 2.04 13.56 -24.32
N GLU A 243 1.76 14.85 -24.27
CA GLU A 243 2.77 15.88 -24.00
C GLU A 243 3.22 15.81 -22.53
N CYS A 244 4.53 15.93 -22.29
CA CYS A 244 5.11 16.11 -20.97
C CYS A 244 4.97 17.58 -20.56
N ILE A 245 4.19 17.86 -19.53
CA ILE A 245 3.97 19.21 -18.99
C ILE A 245 5.16 19.64 -18.14
N ASP A 246 5.62 18.72 -17.27
CA ASP A 246 6.77 18.95 -16.38
C ASP A 246 7.47 17.61 -16.10
N GLU A 247 8.67 17.46 -16.66
CA GLU A 247 9.46 16.25 -16.49
C GLU A 247 9.95 16.05 -15.05
N ASN A 248 10.23 17.13 -14.33
CA ASN A 248 10.76 17.06 -12.97
C ASN A 248 9.72 16.50 -12.01
N THR A 249 8.49 16.96 -12.08
CA THR A 249 7.39 16.46 -11.25
C THR A 249 6.71 15.23 -11.83
N GLY A 250 6.96 14.90 -13.09
CA GLY A 250 6.32 13.77 -13.78
C GLY A 250 4.86 14.06 -14.11
N GLU A 251 4.56 15.21 -14.67
CA GLU A 251 3.22 15.59 -15.09
C GLU A 251 3.03 15.45 -16.60
N TYR A 252 1.98 14.74 -17.02
CA TYR A 252 1.69 14.44 -18.43
C TYR A 252 0.23 14.69 -18.78
N VAL A 253 -0.02 15.24 -19.98
CA VAL A 253 -1.37 15.53 -20.47
C VAL A 253 -2.25 14.28 -20.50
N GLY A 254 -1.72 13.18 -21.00
CA GLY A 254 -2.49 11.92 -21.11
C GLY A 254 -2.83 11.32 -19.74
N VAL A 255 -1.90 11.41 -18.78
CA VAL A 255 -2.14 10.97 -17.40
C VAL A 255 -3.25 11.79 -16.77
N ASN A 256 -3.18 13.13 -16.84
CA ASN A 256 -4.18 14.03 -16.27
C ASN A 256 -5.58 13.79 -16.87
N LYS A 257 -5.66 13.56 -18.18
CA LYS A 257 -6.93 13.23 -18.85
C LYS A 257 -7.55 11.95 -18.29
N VAL A 258 -6.77 10.88 -18.21
CA VAL A 258 -7.27 9.57 -17.79
C VAL A 258 -7.59 9.54 -16.29
N ILE A 259 -6.76 10.18 -15.45
CA ILE A 259 -7.03 10.22 -14.01
C ILE A 259 -8.32 11.00 -13.72
N ARG A 260 -8.57 12.09 -14.42
CA ARG A 260 -9.83 12.84 -14.30
C ARG A 260 -11.03 11.98 -14.67
N GLU A 261 -10.94 11.23 -15.78
CA GLU A 261 -12.01 10.32 -16.21
C GLU A 261 -12.26 9.23 -15.17
N LYS A 262 -11.21 8.54 -14.72
CA LYS A 262 -11.31 7.37 -13.83
C LYS A 262 -11.58 7.71 -12.36
N SER A 263 -11.33 8.95 -11.94
CA SER A 263 -11.67 9.46 -10.61
C SER A 263 -13.06 10.14 -10.58
N LEU A 264 -13.87 10.02 -11.61
CA LEU A 264 -15.18 10.67 -11.75
C LEU A 264 -15.11 12.21 -11.66
N GLY A 265 -13.98 12.79 -12.08
CA GLY A 265 -13.73 14.23 -12.07
C GLY A 265 -13.19 14.80 -10.75
N GLU A 266 -13.01 13.98 -9.74
CA GLU A 266 -12.51 14.41 -8.42
C GLU A 266 -11.02 14.75 -8.43
N ILE A 267 -10.23 14.10 -9.29
CA ILE A 267 -8.79 14.34 -9.44
C ILE A 267 -8.53 14.90 -10.83
N GLU A 268 -8.01 16.11 -10.91
CA GLU A 268 -7.77 16.78 -12.20
C GLU A 268 -6.34 16.60 -12.71
N ARG A 269 -5.36 16.55 -11.79
CA ARG A 269 -3.93 16.51 -12.09
C ARG A 269 -3.22 15.54 -11.17
N VAL A 270 -2.17 14.92 -11.69
CA VAL A 270 -1.26 14.06 -10.92
C VAL A 270 0.17 14.33 -11.35
N GLN A 271 1.04 14.45 -10.35
CA GLN A 271 2.49 14.53 -10.48
C GLN A 271 3.09 13.26 -9.88
N LEU A 272 3.82 12.49 -10.68
CA LEU A 272 4.23 11.13 -10.34
C LEU A 272 5.46 11.05 -9.42
N TYR A 273 6.29 12.12 -9.39
CA TYR A 273 7.61 12.11 -8.76
C TYR A 273 7.77 13.14 -7.64
N THR A 274 6.67 13.60 -7.07
CA THR A 274 6.63 14.52 -5.92
C THR A 274 5.53 14.10 -4.95
N ALA A 275 5.72 14.41 -3.67
CA ALA A 275 4.70 14.29 -2.64
C ALA A 275 3.94 15.59 -2.38
N PHE A 276 4.15 16.65 -3.17
CA PHE A 276 3.50 17.96 -2.99
C PHE A 276 2.77 18.44 -4.22
N GLY A 277 1.85 19.39 -4.02
CA GLY A 277 1.05 19.99 -5.07
C GLY A 277 -0.05 19.07 -5.56
N TYR A 278 0.25 18.17 -6.48
CA TYR A 278 -0.70 17.19 -7.00
C TYR A 278 -0.13 15.76 -6.89
N PRO A 279 0.19 15.28 -5.68
CA PRO A 279 0.82 13.99 -5.51
C PRO A 279 -0.07 12.86 -6.02
N HIS A 280 0.53 11.72 -6.31
CA HIS A 280 -0.21 10.54 -6.70
C HIS A 280 -1.21 10.11 -5.61
N THR A 281 -2.40 9.69 -6.02
CA THR A 281 -3.45 9.23 -5.10
C THR A 281 -3.05 7.96 -4.35
N SER A 282 -3.65 7.72 -3.19
CA SER A 282 -3.41 6.53 -2.37
C SER A 282 -4.70 5.75 -2.11
N CYS A 283 -4.61 4.43 -2.22
CA CYS A 283 -5.67 3.52 -1.82
C CYS A 283 -5.54 2.99 -0.39
N GLY A 284 -4.37 3.10 0.22
CA GLY A 284 -4.02 2.45 1.49
C GLY A 284 -3.35 1.08 1.34
N CYS A 285 -3.38 0.46 0.16
CA CYS A 285 -2.75 -0.84 -0.12
C CYS A 285 -1.35 -0.72 -0.73
N PHE A 286 -0.61 0.29 -0.37
CA PHE A 286 0.76 0.49 -0.85
C PHE A 286 1.74 -0.47 -0.16
N GLU A 287 2.82 -0.82 -0.83
CA GLU A 287 3.91 -1.64 -0.28
C GLU A 287 4.70 -0.88 0.78
N GLY A 288 4.94 0.40 0.52
CA GLY A 288 5.54 1.36 1.41
C GLY A 288 5.00 2.76 1.18
N CYS A 289 5.43 3.70 2.00
CA CYS A 289 5.11 5.11 1.81
C CYS A 289 6.28 6.01 2.22
N ALA A 290 6.41 7.14 1.53
CA ALA A 290 7.20 8.28 1.98
C ALA A 290 6.24 9.30 2.60
N PHE A 291 6.56 9.76 3.80
CA PHE A 291 5.79 10.77 4.53
C PHE A 291 6.69 11.90 4.98
N TYR A 292 6.23 13.12 4.80
CA TYR A 292 7.00 14.31 5.11
C TYR A 292 7.02 14.60 6.61
N ILE A 293 8.19 14.92 7.14
CA ILE A 293 8.42 15.35 8.52
C ILE A 293 8.76 16.84 8.48
N PRO A 294 7.78 17.73 8.76
CA PRO A 294 7.97 19.19 8.60
C PRO A 294 9.12 19.76 9.43
N GLU A 295 9.33 19.23 10.64
CA GLU A 295 10.37 19.67 11.57
C GLU A 295 11.79 19.46 11.05
N LEU A 296 11.93 18.59 10.05
CA LEU A 296 13.20 18.20 9.43
C LEU A 296 13.28 18.63 7.96
N LYS A 297 12.17 19.07 7.37
CA LYS A 297 12.02 19.30 5.92
C LYS A 297 12.41 18.07 5.09
N GLY A 298 12.26 16.87 5.65
CA GLY A 298 12.68 15.59 5.06
C GLY A 298 11.56 14.54 5.10
N TYR A 299 11.85 13.36 4.52
CA TYR A 299 10.91 12.25 4.44
C TYR A 299 11.32 11.09 5.35
N GLY A 300 10.38 10.58 6.12
CA GLY A 300 10.43 9.22 6.62
C GLY A 300 9.92 8.26 5.56
N VAL A 301 10.51 7.08 5.46
CA VAL A 301 10.02 5.99 4.61
C VAL A 301 9.58 4.84 5.49
N LEU A 302 8.43 4.25 5.20
CA LEU A 302 7.84 3.18 5.99
C LEU A 302 7.30 2.08 5.08
N THR A 303 7.32 0.82 5.54
CA THR A 303 6.71 -0.32 4.83
C THR A 303 5.59 -0.94 5.64
N ARG A 304 4.65 -1.55 4.97
CA ARG A 304 3.54 -2.31 5.59
C ARG A 304 3.98 -3.46 6.49
N SER A 305 5.22 -3.93 6.35
CA SER A 305 5.79 -5.00 7.18
C SER A 305 6.32 -4.49 8.53
N TYR A 306 6.64 -3.22 8.64
CA TYR A 306 7.10 -2.63 9.88
C TYR A 306 5.95 -2.45 10.88
N ARG A 307 6.16 -2.83 12.13
CA ARG A 307 5.13 -2.84 13.18
C ARG A 307 5.40 -1.88 14.33
N GLY A 308 6.49 -1.12 14.26
CA GLY A 308 6.82 -0.07 15.20
C GLY A 308 6.19 1.28 14.85
N GLU A 309 6.45 2.25 15.70
CA GLU A 309 6.17 3.66 15.45
C GLU A 309 7.40 4.32 14.79
N THR A 310 7.14 5.33 14.00
CA THR A 310 8.17 6.18 13.41
C THR A 310 8.68 7.18 14.45
N VAL A 311 9.74 7.89 14.15
CA VAL A 311 10.34 8.91 15.02
C VAL A 311 9.39 10.06 15.43
N ASN A 312 8.29 10.24 14.72
CA ASN A 312 7.23 11.20 15.04
C ASN A 312 5.95 10.54 15.59
N GLY A 313 6.03 9.28 16.03
CA GLY A 313 4.94 8.56 16.71
C GLY A 313 3.82 8.07 15.81
N LEU A 314 4.04 8.01 14.48
CA LEU A 314 3.07 7.46 13.52
C LEU A 314 3.41 6.00 13.23
N ASP A 315 2.41 5.17 13.07
CA ASP A 315 2.54 3.81 12.56
C ASP A 315 2.00 3.66 11.14
N PHE A 316 2.28 2.52 10.50
CA PHE A 316 1.83 2.25 9.14
C PHE A 316 0.29 2.28 9.00
N VAL A 317 -0.42 1.77 9.99
CA VAL A 317 -1.90 1.70 9.95
C VAL A 317 -2.48 3.11 10.01
N THR A 318 -1.95 3.95 10.91
CA THR A 318 -2.35 5.35 11.03
C THR A 318 -2.09 6.11 9.74
N LEU A 319 -0.91 6.00 9.14
CA LEU A 319 -0.58 6.63 7.86
C LEU A 319 -1.49 6.12 6.73
N SER A 320 -1.73 4.82 6.68
CA SER A 320 -2.63 4.22 5.69
C SER A 320 -4.06 4.75 5.84
N ASP A 321 -4.62 4.78 7.06
CA ASP A 321 -5.98 5.25 7.32
C ASP A 321 -6.13 6.77 7.04
N MET A 322 -5.12 7.58 7.34
CA MET A 322 -5.11 9.02 7.08
C MET A 322 -5.07 9.36 5.59
N THR A 323 -4.44 8.53 4.76
CA THR A 323 -4.12 8.84 3.36
C THR A 323 -4.92 8.04 2.34
N ALA A 324 -5.54 6.94 2.76
CA ALA A 324 -6.36 6.06 1.91
C ALA A 324 -7.62 6.75 1.34
N GLY A 325 -8.34 6.04 0.49
CA GLY A 325 -9.64 6.48 -0.07
C GLY A 325 -9.53 7.20 -1.40
N GLY A 326 -8.38 7.13 -2.09
CA GLY A 326 -8.18 7.74 -3.41
C GLY A 326 -7.83 9.22 -3.37
N ARG A 327 -7.44 9.75 -2.20
CA ARG A 327 -7.11 11.17 -2.02
C ARG A 327 -5.68 11.49 -2.44
N GLN A 328 -5.47 12.73 -2.84
CA GLN A 328 -4.15 13.36 -2.91
C GLN A 328 -3.87 14.01 -1.55
N VAL A 329 -2.75 13.69 -0.95
CA VAL A 329 -2.37 14.21 0.38
C VAL A 329 -0.96 14.78 0.30
N ASP A 330 -0.83 16.10 0.46
CA ASP A 330 0.46 16.76 0.47
C ASP A 330 1.38 16.21 1.57
N GLY A 331 2.62 15.98 1.19
CA GLY A 331 3.63 15.40 2.07
C GLY A 331 3.52 13.87 2.20
N PHE A 332 2.69 13.20 1.38
CA PHE A 332 2.55 11.76 1.39
C PHE A 332 2.62 11.17 -0.03
N HIS A 333 3.36 10.09 -0.16
CA HIS A 333 3.46 9.33 -1.41
C HIS A 333 3.45 7.83 -1.11
N GLY A 334 2.41 7.12 -1.57
CA GLY A 334 2.38 5.65 -1.57
C GLY A 334 3.35 5.12 -2.63
N ILE A 335 4.22 4.19 -2.26
CA ILE A 335 5.32 3.72 -3.09
C ILE A 335 5.43 2.19 -3.09
N SER A 336 6.07 1.66 -4.12
CA SER A 336 6.64 0.32 -4.15
C SER A 336 8.14 0.37 -3.84
N ILE A 337 8.70 -0.76 -3.42
CA ILE A 337 10.16 -0.88 -3.24
C ILE A 337 10.89 -0.67 -4.58
N GLU A 338 10.33 -1.14 -5.70
CA GLU A 338 10.93 -0.93 -7.03
C GLU A 338 10.96 0.54 -7.44
N TYR A 339 9.98 1.35 -7.03
CA TYR A 339 10.03 2.79 -7.28
C TYR A 339 11.18 3.47 -6.54
N MET A 340 11.57 2.99 -5.35
CA MET A 340 12.73 3.49 -4.61
C MET A 340 14.06 3.23 -5.35
N ARG A 341 14.11 2.23 -6.25
CA ARG A 341 15.27 1.95 -7.10
C ARG A 341 15.41 2.91 -8.28
N SER A 342 14.33 3.59 -8.62
CA SER A 342 14.26 4.49 -9.76
C SER A 342 14.94 5.84 -9.48
N PRO A 343 15.62 6.46 -10.47
CA PRO A 343 16.07 7.84 -10.34
C PRO A 343 14.91 8.83 -10.21
N ARG A 344 13.67 8.41 -10.52
CA ARG A 344 12.45 9.20 -10.36
C ARG A 344 11.93 9.24 -8.91
N PHE A 345 12.51 8.46 -8.00
CA PHE A 345 12.07 8.41 -6.60
C PHE A 345 12.13 9.79 -5.93
N LEU A 346 10.94 10.37 -5.67
CA LEU A 346 10.78 11.72 -5.11
C LEU A 346 11.65 12.78 -5.82
N GLN A 347 11.85 12.66 -7.13
CA GLN A 347 12.79 13.44 -7.92
C GLN A 347 12.62 14.94 -7.70
N ALA A 348 11.38 15.44 -7.78
CA ALA A 348 11.10 16.87 -7.63
C ALA A 348 11.29 17.38 -6.20
N ASP A 349 11.31 16.49 -5.23
CA ASP A 349 11.49 16.81 -3.81
C ASP A 349 12.94 16.67 -3.33
N GLY A 350 13.87 16.24 -4.22
CA GLY A 350 15.28 16.06 -3.92
C GLY A 350 15.70 14.60 -3.65
N GLY A 351 14.82 13.64 -3.91
CA GLY A 351 15.15 12.20 -3.92
C GLY A 351 15.72 11.70 -2.59
N TRP A 352 16.77 10.90 -2.68
CA TRP A 352 17.43 10.30 -1.53
C TRP A 352 18.00 11.29 -0.52
N GLU A 353 18.43 12.47 -0.96
CA GLU A 353 18.95 13.53 -0.09
C GLU A 353 17.90 14.10 0.88
N ARG A 354 16.62 13.79 0.63
CA ARG A 354 15.50 14.20 1.47
C ARG A 354 15.00 13.10 2.40
N VAL A 355 15.49 11.85 2.27
CA VAL A 355 15.11 10.74 3.16
C VAL A 355 15.93 10.80 4.44
N VAL A 356 15.27 11.00 5.56
CA VAL A 356 15.90 11.26 6.87
C VAL A 356 15.75 10.10 7.86
N TRP A 357 14.87 9.14 7.59
CA TRP A 357 14.64 7.98 8.46
C TRP A 357 13.94 6.84 7.69
N MET A 358 14.29 5.62 8.04
CA MET A 358 13.58 4.41 7.59
C MET A 358 13.83 3.24 8.53
N PRO A 359 12.90 2.24 8.60
CA PRO A 359 13.15 1.02 9.33
C PRO A 359 14.33 0.22 8.76
N LYS A 360 15.05 -0.47 9.63
CA LYS A 360 16.15 -1.38 9.28
C LYS A 360 15.74 -2.39 8.19
N LEU A 361 14.54 -2.93 8.29
CA LEU A 361 13.97 -3.86 7.31
C LEU A 361 13.96 -3.29 5.88
N ILE A 362 13.62 -2.00 5.70
CA ILE A 362 13.69 -1.35 4.39
C ILE A 362 15.15 -1.15 3.99
N LYS A 363 15.97 -0.62 4.90
CA LYS A 363 17.38 -0.32 4.64
C LYS A 363 18.13 -1.54 4.13
N GLU A 364 17.89 -2.71 4.72
CA GLU A 364 18.45 -3.99 4.27
C GLU A 364 17.98 -4.38 2.85
N ARG A 365 16.69 -4.20 2.54
CA ARG A 365 16.12 -4.53 1.23
C ARG A 365 16.60 -3.63 0.10
N ILE A 366 16.96 -2.38 0.40
CA ILE A 366 17.40 -1.41 -0.63
C ILE A 366 18.92 -1.30 -0.73
N THR A 367 19.66 -1.99 0.13
CA THR A 367 21.12 -2.09 0.02
C THR A 367 21.52 -2.66 -1.34
N GLY A 368 22.45 -1.99 -2.01
CA GLY A 368 22.93 -2.35 -3.34
C GLY A 368 22.23 -1.64 -4.51
N PHE A 369 21.13 -0.91 -4.26
CA PHE A 369 20.51 -0.08 -5.31
C PHE A 369 20.21 1.37 -4.87
N ALA A 370 20.05 1.64 -3.60
CA ALA A 370 20.06 3.01 -3.09
C ALA A 370 21.50 3.53 -2.98
N PRO A 371 21.74 4.86 -3.08
CA PRO A 371 23.05 5.43 -2.91
C PRO A 371 23.64 5.08 -1.54
N GLN A 372 24.73 4.30 -1.50
CA GLN A 372 25.31 3.81 -0.24
C GLN A 372 25.72 4.95 0.68
N GLU A 373 26.27 6.04 0.13
CA GLU A 373 26.61 7.23 0.88
C GLU A 373 25.41 7.81 1.64
N MET A 374 24.22 7.78 1.04
CA MET A 374 23.00 8.22 1.70
C MET A 374 22.51 7.22 2.74
N LEU A 375 22.57 5.92 2.43
CA LEU A 375 22.19 4.88 3.40
C LEU A 375 22.99 4.98 4.70
N ASP A 376 24.28 5.31 4.62
CA ASP A 376 25.15 5.46 5.79
C ASP A 376 24.78 6.68 6.67
N LYS A 377 24.04 7.64 6.10
CA LYS A 377 23.57 8.86 6.79
C LYS A 377 22.12 8.77 7.27
N ILE A 378 21.36 7.79 6.83
CA ILE A 378 19.95 7.61 7.21
C ILE A 378 19.86 6.63 8.37
N PRO A 379 19.38 7.06 9.55
CA PRO A 379 19.20 6.19 10.70
C PRO A 379 17.96 5.29 10.60
N THR A 380 17.96 4.26 11.44
CA THR A 380 16.87 3.31 11.64
C THR A 380 16.29 3.43 13.05
N GLU A 381 15.31 2.59 13.37
CA GLU A 381 14.77 2.45 14.74
C GLU A 381 15.79 1.98 15.77
N ASP A 382 16.88 1.33 15.33
CA ASP A 382 17.97 0.93 16.23
C ASP A 382 18.88 2.11 16.60
N ASP A 383 18.89 3.18 15.81
CA ASP A 383 19.79 4.32 15.98
C ASP A 383 19.12 5.49 16.72
N VAL A 384 17.84 5.74 16.48
CA VAL A 384 17.11 6.91 17.00
C VAL A 384 15.68 6.54 17.37
N SER A 385 15.15 7.17 18.42
CA SER A 385 13.82 6.87 18.95
C SER A 385 12.81 8.01 18.82
N ASN A 386 13.26 9.23 18.54
CA ASN A 386 12.42 10.43 18.47
C ASN A 386 13.04 11.50 17.55
N LEU A 387 12.32 12.60 17.34
CA LEU A 387 12.75 13.69 16.46
C LEU A 387 14.00 14.42 16.92
N ASP A 388 14.23 14.53 18.22
CA ASP A 388 15.40 15.25 18.74
C ASP A 388 16.66 14.41 18.55
N ASP A 389 16.62 13.11 18.85
CA ASP A 389 17.68 12.16 18.55
C ASP A 389 17.99 12.16 17.04
N LEU A 390 16.95 12.17 16.21
CA LEU A 390 17.10 12.18 14.75
C LEU A 390 17.82 13.46 14.28
N LYS A 391 17.47 14.63 14.80
CA LYS A 391 18.17 15.89 14.45
C LYS A 391 19.66 15.84 14.80
N VAL A 392 19.99 15.30 15.95
CA VAL A 392 21.39 15.15 16.40
C VAL A 392 22.13 14.20 15.46
N TYR A 393 21.57 13.02 15.19
CA TYR A 393 22.17 12.02 14.31
C TYR A 393 22.44 12.57 12.91
N LEU A 394 21.45 13.26 12.29
CA LEU A 394 21.60 13.83 10.95
C LEU A 394 22.71 14.89 10.88
N LYS A 395 22.88 15.70 11.94
CA LYS A 395 24.00 16.65 12.06
C LYS A 395 25.34 15.96 12.19
N GLU A 396 25.45 14.93 13.04
CA GLU A 396 26.68 14.18 13.24
C GLU A 396 27.14 13.43 11.98
N LYS A 397 26.18 12.96 11.16
CA LYS A 397 26.44 12.27 9.90
C LYS A 397 26.61 13.20 8.70
N ASP A 398 26.53 14.50 8.90
CA ASP A 398 26.57 15.50 7.82
C ASP A 398 25.59 15.14 6.70
N HIS A 399 24.32 14.89 7.07
CA HIS A 399 23.27 14.57 6.12
C HIS A 399 22.91 15.83 5.32
N PRO A 400 22.73 15.75 3.96
CA PRO A 400 22.46 16.93 3.12
C PRO A 400 21.27 17.77 3.57
N ILE A 401 20.26 17.17 4.19
CA ILE A 401 19.07 17.87 4.69
C ILE A 401 19.42 18.97 5.71
N VAL A 402 20.48 18.80 6.47
CA VAL A 402 20.91 19.74 7.53
C VAL A 402 21.20 21.11 6.93
N HIS A 403 21.75 21.15 5.72
CA HIS A 403 22.04 22.41 5.00
C HIS A 403 20.78 23.17 4.56
N THR A 404 19.63 22.51 4.56
CA THR A 404 18.34 23.15 4.29
C THR A 404 17.69 23.77 5.52
N TRP A 405 18.22 23.45 6.70
CA TRP A 405 17.80 24.07 7.94
C TRP A 405 18.50 25.42 8.09
N THR A 406 18.08 26.40 7.34
CA THR A 406 18.54 27.76 7.59
C THR A 406 18.26 28.09 9.03
N GLU A 407 19.31 28.54 9.76
CA GLU A 407 19.11 29.22 11.02
C GLU A 407 18.11 30.34 10.72
N GLU A 408 16.88 30.21 11.22
CA GLU A 408 16.01 31.38 11.30
C GLU A 408 16.80 32.38 12.14
N PRO A 409 17.09 33.60 11.64
CA PRO A 409 17.75 34.58 12.49
C PRO A 409 16.89 34.71 13.75
N GLU A 410 17.50 34.63 14.91
CA GLU A 410 16.90 34.93 16.21
C GLU A 410 16.36 36.38 16.23
N SER A 411 15.38 36.64 15.44
CA SER A 411 14.54 37.83 15.51
C SER A 411 13.08 37.41 15.68
N GLN A 412 12.82 36.67 16.75
CA GLN A 412 11.52 36.79 17.37
C GLN A 412 11.45 38.17 18.02
N LYS A 413 11.15 39.20 17.23
CA LYS A 413 10.44 40.31 17.80
C LYS A 413 9.17 39.75 18.38
N GLU A 414 9.10 39.72 19.70
CA GLU A 414 7.81 39.57 20.41
C GLU A 414 6.85 40.56 19.77
N ILE A 415 5.99 40.06 18.91
CA ILE A 415 4.82 40.81 18.50
C ILE A 415 3.94 40.82 19.76
N THR A 416 4.03 41.84 20.54
CA THR A 416 3.05 42.15 21.56
C THR A 416 1.72 42.26 20.82
N VAL A 417 0.96 41.19 20.86
CA VAL A 417 -0.42 41.18 20.37
C VAL A 417 -1.17 42.16 21.27
N PRO A 418 -1.77 43.24 20.72
CA PRO A 418 -2.63 44.07 21.53
C PRO A 418 -3.68 43.13 22.16
N GLN A 419 -3.88 43.27 23.47
CA GLN A 419 -4.98 42.59 24.14
C GLN A 419 -6.27 43.02 23.42
N LEU A 420 -6.83 42.09 22.64
CA LEU A 420 -8.17 42.29 22.08
C LEU A 420 -9.14 42.17 23.27
N GLU A 421 -9.50 43.32 23.82
CA GLU A 421 -10.67 43.40 24.67
C GLU A 421 -11.88 43.06 23.80
N LEU A 422 -12.39 41.83 23.93
CA LEU A 422 -13.65 41.46 23.34
C LEU A 422 -14.75 42.32 23.98
N PRO A 423 -15.61 42.96 23.20
CA PRO A 423 -16.77 43.68 23.74
C PRO A 423 -17.59 42.74 24.60
N ALA A 424 -17.96 43.18 25.77
CA ALA A 424 -18.74 42.45 26.78
C ALA A 424 -20.19 42.07 26.35
N GLU A 425 -20.52 42.22 25.08
CA GLU A 425 -21.86 41.97 24.52
C GLU A 425 -21.92 40.78 23.55
N LEU A 426 -21.35 39.65 23.89
CA LEU A 426 -21.79 38.40 23.30
C LEU A 426 -22.87 37.79 24.20
N LEU A 427 -24.09 38.20 23.94
CA LEU A 427 -25.31 37.62 24.56
C LEU A 427 -25.32 36.09 24.37
N PRO A 428 -25.74 35.33 25.39
CA PRO A 428 -25.88 33.89 25.27
C PRO A 428 -26.95 33.56 24.22
N ILE A 429 -26.57 32.84 23.17
CA ILE A 429 -27.49 32.30 22.20
C ILE A 429 -28.32 31.22 22.90
N GLN A 430 -29.52 31.59 23.33
CA GLN A 430 -30.52 30.64 23.80
C GLN A 430 -31.17 29.95 22.60
N GLY A 431 -31.14 28.62 22.58
CA GLY A 431 -32.00 27.83 21.71
C GLY A 431 -31.35 27.12 20.52
N LEU A 432 -30.19 26.48 20.67
CA LEU A 432 -29.74 25.49 19.68
C LEU A 432 -30.26 24.08 20.06
N PRO A 433 -30.86 23.34 19.10
CA PRO A 433 -31.26 21.95 19.34
C PRO A 433 -30.02 21.07 19.63
N SER A 434 -30.17 20.15 20.58
CA SER A 434 -29.16 19.15 20.93
C SER A 434 -28.80 18.30 19.72
N GLY A 435 -27.59 18.47 19.17
CA GLY A 435 -27.07 17.67 18.05
C GLY A 435 -26.29 18.41 16.97
N MET A 436 -26.26 19.76 17.00
CA MET A 436 -25.44 20.51 16.05
C MET A 436 -24.05 20.81 16.63
N GLY A 437 -23.01 20.23 16.00
CA GLY A 437 -21.64 20.66 16.22
C GLY A 437 -21.43 22.08 15.67
N PHE A 438 -20.57 22.87 16.32
CA PHE A 438 -20.15 24.15 15.77
C PHE A 438 -18.73 24.04 15.25
N THR A 439 -18.45 24.73 14.15
CA THR A 439 -17.12 24.81 13.56
C THR A 439 -16.59 26.23 13.74
N ILE A 440 -15.43 26.37 14.39
CA ILE A 440 -14.72 27.64 14.46
C ILE A 440 -13.71 27.67 13.33
N ILE A 441 -13.90 28.57 12.37
CA ILE A 441 -12.95 28.78 11.27
C ILE A 441 -12.10 30.00 11.61
N LEU A 442 -10.81 29.76 11.88
CA LEU A 442 -9.84 30.84 12.11
C LEU A 442 -9.01 31.02 10.83
N LYS A 443 -9.20 32.12 10.13
CA LYS A 443 -8.38 32.49 8.98
C LYS A 443 -7.16 33.29 9.45
N ASN A 444 -5.96 32.85 9.05
CA ASN A 444 -4.67 33.54 9.34
C ASN A 444 -4.34 33.67 10.83
N ALA A 445 -4.84 32.76 11.66
CA ALA A 445 -4.51 32.74 13.09
C ALA A 445 -3.55 31.60 13.42
N LYS A 446 -2.47 31.92 14.13
CA LYS A 446 -1.53 30.94 14.70
C LYS A 446 -1.84 30.83 16.19
N ILE A 447 -2.38 29.70 16.63
CA ILE A 447 -2.68 29.44 18.04
C ILE A 447 -1.50 28.65 18.62
N LYS A 448 -0.85 29.20 19.64
CA LYS A 448 0.13 28.49 20.47
C LYS A 448 -0.48 28.29 21.86
N ALA A 449 -0.77 27.06 22.22
CA ALA A 449 -1.31 26.73 23.52
C ALA A 449 -0.56 25.51 24.08
N GLU A 450 -0.15 25.58 25.34
CA GLU A 450 0.42 24.42 26.06
C GLU A 450 -0.62 23.35 26.33
N LYS A 451 -1.92 23.74 26.38
CA LYS A 451 -3.02 22.82 26.62
C LYS A 451 -4.34 23.41 26.11
N LEU A 452 -5.02 22.67 25.21
CA LEU A 452 -6.39 22.99 24.80
C LEU A 452 -7.36 22.04 25.52
N ILE A 453 -8.26 22.59 26.35
CA ILE A 453 -9.29 21.80 27.05
C ILE A 453 -10.64 22.14 26.47
N ILE A 454 -11.23 21.19 25.75
CA ILE A 454 -12.62 21.29 25.28
C ILE A 454 -13.50 20.57 26.30
N LYS A 455 -14.30 21.33 27.04
CA LYS A 455 -15.31 20.76 27.94
C LYS A 455 -16.69 20.74 27.25
N SER A 456 -17.23 19.57 27.05
CA SER A 456 -18.62 19.38 26.69
C SER A 456 -19.45 19.38 27.99
N ASN A 457 -20.31 20.37 28.17
CA ASN A 457 -21.31 20.35 29.23
C ASN A 457 -22.47 19.45 28.76
N ARG A 458 -22.41 18.17 29.07
CA ARG A 458 -23.61 17.33 29.03
C ARG A 458 -24.40 17.69 30.32
N GLY A 459 -25.38 18.57 30.16
CA GLY A 459 -26.39 18.77 31.21
C GLY A 459 -27.07 17.44 31.55
N LYS A 460 -27.27 17.23 32.85
CA LYS A 460 -28.07 16.13 33.43
C LYS A 460 -29.49 16.13 32.88
#